data_53ae33c68702f4b997c5a9f3f40cf7ba
#
_entry.id   53ae33c68702f4b997c5a9f3f40cf7ba
#
_cell.length_a   1.000
_cell.length_b   1.000
_cell.length_c   1.000
_cell.angle_alpha   90.00
_cell.angle_beta   90.00
_cell.angle_gamma   90.00
#
_symmetry.space_group_name_H-M   'P 1'
#
loop_
_entity.id
_entity.type
_entity.pdbx_description
1 polymer ?
#
loop_
_entity_poly.entity_id
_entity_poly.type
_entity_poly.pdbx_seq_one_letter_code
_entity_poly.pdbx_strand_id
1 'polypeptide(L)'
;MKFRSACRADAPLVLYHAVSSYQLLEVMLHRLQFHSRDRAVLLLPDFITRKYPQYRKLRTRGFFNEVYLFPYLHIPHGGEKQILQDTARGYQMTVPYAISSFSRIYVAGAHFYFSLYLLQNRIPFIFLEDAAGMLSHPERLNQGLAKTFPVHAAIAR
;
A
#
# COMPACT_ATOMS: atom_id res chain seq x y z
N MET A 1 -21.99 2.69 -13.42
CA MET A 1 -21.65 4.01 -12.89
C MET A 1 -20.16 4.24 -13.11
N LYS A 2 -19.72 5.27 -13.86
CA LYS A 2 -18.31 5.63 -14.00
C LYS A 2 -18.04 6.77 -13.03
N PHE A 3 -17.17 6.58 -12.07
CA PHE A 3 -16.65 7.68 -11.25
C PHE A 3 -15.71 8.49 -12.14
N ARG A 4 -16.18 9.63 -12.67
CA ARG A 4 -15.30 10.59 -13.33
C ARG A 4 -14.67 11.46 -12.23
N SER A 5 -13.52 11.06 -11.74
CA SER A 5 -12.65 11.98 -11.06
C SER A 5 -12.07 12.93 -12.12
N ALA A 6 -12.58 14.15 -12.17
CA ALA A 6 -11.96 15.23 -12.93
C ALA A 6 -10.73 15.73 -12.16
N CYS A 7 -9.70 14.87 -12.04
CA CYS A 7 -8.45 15.27 -11.43
C CYS A 7 -7.76 16.28 -12.34
N ARG A 8 -7.35 17.42 -11.79
CA ARG A 8 -6.46 18.36 -12.46
C ARG A 8 -5.08 17.72 -12.62
N ALA A 9 -4.33 18.14 -13.61
CA ALA A 9 -2.96 17.64 -13.85
C ALA A 9 -2.01 17.94 -12.67
N ASP A 10 -2.27 19.03 -11.95
CA ASP A 10 -1.56 19.54 -10.77
C ASP A 10 -2.11 19.04 -9.42
N ALA A 11 -3.12 18.15 -9.45
CA ALA A 11 -3.70 17.61 -8.23
C ALA A 11 -2.67 16.78 -7.44
N PRO A 12 -2.73 16.81 -6.09
CA PRO A 12 -1.86 16.00 -5.26
C PRO A 12 -1.86 14.53 -5.65
N LEU A 13 -0.69 13.91 -5.63
CA LEU A 13 -0.53 12.48 -5.92
C LEU A 13 -0.55 11.71 -4.61
N VAL A 14 -1.44 10.73 -4.51
CA VAL A 14 -1.65 9.91 -3.30
C VAL A 14 -1.43 8.45 -3.63
N LEU A 15 -0.67 7.74 -2.81
CA LEU A 15 -0.44 6.30 -2.94
C LEU A 15 -1.27 5.53 -1.92
N TYR A 16 -1.92 4.47 -2.39
CA TYR A 16 -2.58 3.48 -1.57
C TYR A 16 -1.94 2.11 -1.78
N HIS A 17 -1.73 1.38 -0.69
CA HIS A 17 -1.30 -0.01 -0.71
C HIS A 17 -2.29 -0.88 0.05
N ALA A 18 -2.77 -1.95 -0.59
CA ALA A 18 -3.70 -2.91 -0.01
C ALA A 18 -3.35 -4.32 -0.48
N VAL A 19 -3.49 -5.32 0.36
CA VAL A 19 -3.07 -6.71 0.09
C VAL A 19 -4.20 -7.74 0.23
N SER A 20 -5.36 -7.32 0.74
CA SER A 20 -6.56 -8.16 0.88
C SER A 20 -7.80 -7.48 0.29
N SER A 21 -8.90 -8.23 0.16
CA SER A 21 -10.19 -7.67 -0.29
C SER A 21 -10.78 -6.68 0.71
N TYR A 22 -10.61 -6.96 2.00
CA TYR A 22 -11.05 -6.06 3.07
C TYR A 22 -10.32 -4.72 2.96
N GLN A 23 -8.99 -4.77 2.94
CA GLN A 23 -8.15 -3.59 2.80
C GLN A 23 -8.42 -2.83 1.49
N LEU A 24 -8.68 -3.56 0.39
CA LEU A 24 -9.03 -2.93 -0.87
C LEU A 24 -10.35 -2.14 -0.76
N LEU A 25 -11.35 -2.69 -0.09
CA LEU A 25 -12.60 -1.97 0.16
C LEU A 25 -12.36 -0.73 1.01
N GLU A 26 -11.58 -0.85 2.07
CA GLU A 26 -11.22 0.25 2.97
C GLU A 26 -10.52 1.39 2.21
N VAL A 27 -9.47 1.10 1.44
CA VAL A 27 -8.76 2.14 0.67
C VAL A 27 -9.64 2.76 -0.41
N MET A 28 -10.57 2.00 -1.00
CA MET A 28 -11.55 2.55 -1.94
C MET A 28 -12.49 3.55 -1.27
N LEU A 29 -13.04 3.20 -0.11
CA LEU A 29 -13.93 4.09 0.64
C LEU A 29 -13.18 5.33 1.14
N HIS A 30 -12.00 5.15 1.72
CA HIS A 30 -11.15 6.25 2.16
C HIS A 30 -10.81 7.20 1.01
N ARG A 31 -10.41 6.66 -0.14
CA ARG A 31 -10.11 7.45 -1.34
C ARG A 31 -11.33 8.27 -1.80
N LEU A 32 -12.52 7.66 -1.82
CA LEU A 32 -13.74 8.36 -2.25
C LEU A 32 -14.14 9.47 -1.28
N GLN A 33 -13.95 9.25 0.00
CA GLN A 33 -14.33 10.20 1.04
C GLN A 33 -13.36 11.38 1.16
N PHE A 34 -12.06 11.11 1.18
CA PHE A 34 -11.04 12.10 1.54
C PHE A 34 -10.21 12.61 0.36
N HIS A 35 -10.07 11.83 -0.72
CA HIS A 35 -9.18 12.10 -1.84
C HIS A 35 -9.89 12.00 -3.20
N SER A 36 -11.20 12.31 -3.25
CA SER A 36 -12.00 12.16 -4.46
C SER A 36 -11.53 13.01 -5.63
N ARG A 37 -10.82 14.11 -5.38
CA ARG A 37 -10.28 15.04 -6.37
C ARG A 37 -8.80 14.86 -6.64
N ASP A 38 -8.09 14.06 -5.83
CA ASP A 38 -6.67 13.85 -5.94
C ASP A 38 -6.35 12.76 -6.98
N ARG A 39 -5.13 12.78 -7.50
CA ARG A 39 -4.62 11.70 -8.33
C ARG A 39 -4.24 10.55 -7.42
N ALA A 40 -4.94 9.43 -7.52
CA ALA A 40 -4.72 8.27 -6.67
C ALA A 40 -4.11 7.11 -7.44
N VAL A 41 -3.00 6.61 -6.92
CA VAL A 41 -2.31 5.39 -7.38
C VAL A 41 -2.60 4.28 -6.39
N LEU A 42 -2.95 3.10 -6.88
CA LEU A 42 -3.13 1.90 -6.07
C LEU A 42 -2.02 0.90 -6.37
N LEU A 43 -1.35 0.44 -5.34
CA LEU A 43 -0.36 -0.63 -5.38
C LEU A 43 -0.95 -1.89 -4.76
N LEU A 44 -1.11 -2.93 -5.56
CA LEU A 44 -1.63 -4.23 -5.15
C LEU A 44 -0.55 -5.30 -5.30
N PRO A 45 -0.58 -6.38 -4.51
CA PRO A 45 0.33 -7.49 -4.72
C PRO A 45 -0.03 -8.25 -6.01
N ASP A 46 0.95 -8.78 -6.70
CA ASP A 46 0.79 -9.53 -7.94
C ASP A 46 -0.05 -10.82 -7.76
N PHE A 47 0.00 -11.46 -6.59
CA PHE A 47 -0.83 -12.63 -6.28
C PHE A 47 -2.34 -12.32 -6.25
N ILE A 48 -2.74 -11.05 -6.16
CA ILE A 48 -4.15 -10.66 -6.15
C ILE A 48 -4.84 -10.97 -7.48
N THR A 49 -4.07 -11.04 -8.56
CA THR A 49 -4.60 -11.30 -9.92
C THR A 49 -5.31 -12.63 -10.03
N ARG A 50 -4.86 -13.63 -9.28
CA ARG A 50 -5.49 -14.98 -9.23
C ARG A 50 -6.79 -14.95 -8.45
N LYS A 51 -6.83 -14.19 -7.35
CA LYS A 51 -7.97 -14.14 -6.43
C LYS A 51 -9.04 -13.16 -6.88
N TYR A 52 -8.62 -12.03 -7.48
CA TYR A 52 -9.51 -10.94 -7.91
C TYR A 52 -9.17 -10.48 -9.33
N PRO A 53 -9.51 -11.25 -10.37
CA PRO A 53 -9.18 -10.89 -11.75
C PRO A 53 -9.81 -9.58 -12.22
N GLN A 54 -10.84 -9.10 -11.51
CA GLN A 54 -11.50 -7.84 -11.81
C GLN A 54 -10.75 -6.60 -11.34
N TYR A 55 -9.58 -6.71 -10.70
CA TYR A 55 -8.80 -5.58 -10.19
C TYR A 55 -8.58 -4.48 -11.25
N ARG A 56 -8.49 -4.85 -12.53
CA ARG A 56 -8.36 -3.90 -13.65
C ARG A 56 -9.55 -2.94 -13.77
N LYS A 57 -10.73 -3.34 -13.29
CA LYS A 57 -11.92 -2.50 -13.28
C LYS A 57 -11.78 -1.31 -12.32
N LEU A 58 -10.90 -1.38 -11.33
CA LEU A 58 -10.63 -0.28 -10.40
C LEU A 58 -10.15 0.97 -11.14
N ARG A 59 -9.28 0.80 -12.15
CA ARG A 59 -8.85 1.88 -13.03
C ARG A 59 -9.92 2.27 -14.03
N THR A 60 -10.48 1.32 -14.78
CA THR A 60 -11.43 1.62 -15.87
C THR A 60 -12.75 2.22 -15.38
N ARG A 61 -13.12 1.99 -14.12
CA ARG A 61 -14.29 2.60 -13.48
C ARG A 61 -13.97 3.90 -12.74
N GLY A 62 -12.71 4.32 -12.70
CA GLY A 62 -12.28 5.59 -12.11
C GLY A 62 -12.14 5.59 -10.59
N PHE A 63 -12.08 4.43 -9.94
CA PHE A 63 -11.78 4.37 -8.50
C PHE A 63 -10.35 4.83 -8.21
N PHE A 64 -9.41 4.48 -9.08
CA PHE A 64 -8.03 4.94 -9.03
C PHE A 64 -7.60 5.40 -10.43
N ASN A 65 -6.70 6.37 -10.46
CA ASN A 65 -6.14 6.86 -11.72
C ASN A 65 -5.22 5.80 -12.34
N GLU A 66 -4.45 5.13 -11.47
CA GLU A 66 -3.49 4.11 -11.87
C GLU A 66 -3.51 2.95 -10.87
N VAL A 67 -3.27 1.75 -11.37
CA VAL A 67 -3.20 0.53 -10.57
C VAL A 67 -1.98 -0.26 -11.01
N TYR A 68 -1.07 -0.51 -10.08
CA TYR A 68 0.16 -1.27 -10.30
C TYR A 68 0.17 -2.55 -9.48
N LEU A 69 0.88 -3.55 -9.97
CA LEU A 69 1.06 -4.83 -9.30
C LEU A 69 2.48 -4.93 -8.74
N PHE A 70 2.60 -4.91 -7.44
CA PHE A 70 3.88 -5.08 -6.76
C PHE A 70 4.30 -6.55 -6.80
N PRO A 71 5.56 -6.87 -7.15
CA PRO A 71 6.00 -8.23 -7.44
C PRO A 71 6.32 -9.05 -6.17
N TYR A 72 5.36 -9.22 -5.27
CA TYR A 72 5.55 -9.98 -4.01
C TYR A 72 5.97 -11.43 -4.24
N LEU A 73 5.43 -12.09 -5.28
CA LEU A 73 5.76 -13.47 -5.60
C LEU A 73 7.21 -13.65 -6.10
N HIS A 74 7.85 -12.56 -6.48
CA HIS A 74 9.21 -12.55 -7.01
C HIS A 74 10.25 -12.06 -6.01
N ILE A 75 9.82 -11.66 -4.80
CA ILE A 75 10.74 -11.32 -3.72
C ILE A 75 11.09 -12.60 -2.98
N PRO A 76 12.34 -13.06 -3.04
CA PRO A 76 12.76 -14.30 -2.40
C PRO A 76 12.64 -14.18 -0.87
N HIS A 77 12.35 -15.31 -0.23
CA HIS A 77 12.45 -15.42 1.21
C HIS A 77 13.93 -15.46 1.62
N GLY A 78 14.49 -14.31 1.87
CA GLY A 78 15.88 -14.12 2.27
C GLY A 78 16.01 -13.43 3.63
N GLY A 79 17.23 -13.06 3.98
CA GLY A 79 17.47 -12.19 5.13
C GLY A 79 16.83 -10.81 4.92
N GLU A 80 16.56 -10.10 6.03
CA GLU A 80 15.87 -8.81 6.05
C GLU A 80 16.47 -7.81 5.05
N LYS A 81 17.81 -7.67 5.03
CA LYS A 81 18.50 -6.75 4.11
C LYS A 81 18.18 -7.05 2.65
N GLN A 82 18.16 -8.32 2.27
CA GLN A 82 17.86 -8.74 0.90
C GLN A 82 16.41 -8.44 0.54
N ILE A 83 15.46 -8.77 1.44
CA ILE A 83 14.04 -8.47 1.25
C ILE A 83 13.82 -6.97 1.00
N LEU A 84 14.48 -6.11 1.78
CA LEU A 84 14.34 -4.67 1.63
C LEU A 84 14.93 -4.13 0.33
N GLN A 85 16.07 -4.67 -0.11
CA GLN A 85 16.66 -4.31 -1.40
C GLN A 85 15.77 -4.74 -2.57
N ASP A 86 15.24 -5.97 -2.52
CA ASP A 86 14.35 -6.48 -3.57
C ASP A 86 13.01 -5.77 -3.57
N THR A 87 12.52 -5.33 -2.40
CA THR A 87 11.34 -4.48 -2.28
C THR A 87 11.56 -3.12 -2.93
N ALA A 88 12.69 -2.47 -2.65
CA ALA A 88 13.05 -1.19 -3.28
C ALA A 88 13.13 -1.32 -4.81
N ARG A 89 13.80 -2.36 -5.30
CA ARG A 89 13.90 -2.66 -6.73
C ARG A 89 12.52 -2.94 -7.33
N GLY A 90 11.72 -3.77 -6.70
CA GLY A 90 10.35 -4.08 -7.12
C GLY A 90 9.48 -2.83 -7.25
N TYR A 91 9.59 -1.90 -6.30
CA TYR A 91 8.91 -0.61 -6.37
C TYR A 91 9.37 0.21 -7.58
N GLN A 92 10.67 0.40 -7.74
CA GLN A 92 11.25 1.20 -8.84
C GLN A 92 10.90 0.65 -10.23
N MET A 93 10.83 -0.67 -10.37
CA MET A 93 10.45 -1.32 -11.64
C MET A 93 8.95 -1.25 -11.93
N THR A 94 8.13 -1.08 -10.91
CA THR A 94 6.67 -1.17 -11.02
C THR A 94 6.01 0.19 -11.09
N VAL A 95 6.44 1.14 -10.25
CA VAL A 95 5.80 2.44 -10.07
C VAL A 95 6.66 3.52 -10.72
N PRO A 96 6.15 4.26 -11.73
CA PRO A 96 6.95 5.26 -12.45
C PRO A 96 7.13 6.58 -11.69
N TYR A 97 6.79 6.60 -10.41
CA TYR A 97 6.90 7.77 -9.55
C TYR A 97 7.92 7.54 -8.45
N ALA A 98 8.80 8.52 -8.21
CA ALA A 98 9.60 8.50 -7.00
C ALA A 98 8.70 8.50 -5.77
N ILE A 99 9.08 7.78 -4.72
CA ILE A 99 8.26 7.69 -3.50
C ILE A 99 8.02 9.06 -2.85
N SER A 100 8.97 9.98 -2.99
CA SER A 100 8.88 11.38 -2.53
C SER A 100 7.91 12.25 -3.33
N SER A 101 7.44 11.78 -4.49
CA SER A 101 6.44 12.50 -5.29
C SER A 101 5.02 12.40 -4.72
N PHE A 102 4.79 11.46 -3.80
CA PHE A 102 3.49 11.30 -3.18
C PHE A 102 3.33 12.28 -2.02
N SER A 103 2.24 13.04 -2.05
CA SER A 103 1.86 13.95 -0.96
C SER A 103 1.39 13.20 0.28
N ARG A 104 0.84 12.01 0.09
CA ARG A 104 0.36 11.09 1.14
C ARG A 104 0.54 9.63 0.68
N ILE A 105 0.89 8.78 1.61
CA ILE A 105 0.98 7.34 1.42
C ILE A 105 0.10 6.67 2.48
N TYR A 106 -0.85 5.86 2.04
CA TYR A 106 -1.75 5.09 2.88
C TYR A 106 -1.46 3.62 2.73
N VAL A 107 -1.26 2.94 3.83
CA VAL A 107 -0.93 1.51 3.86
C VAL A 107 -1.95 0.78 4.71
N ALA A 108 -2.64 -0.15 4.10
CA ALA A 108 -3.43 -1.15 4.79
C ALA A 108 -2.62 -2.46 4.78
N GLY A 109 -2.20 -2.93 5.94
CA GLY A 109 -1.32 -4.11 6.04
C GLY A 109 0.13 -3.80 6.39
N ALA A 110 0.38 -3.59 7.69
CA ALA A 110 1.70 -3.21 8.21
C ALA A 110 2.77 -4.31 8.12
N HIS A 111 2.38 -5.57 7.89
CA HIS A 111 3.32 -6.71 7.90
C HIS A 111 3.97 -7.00 6.56
N PHE A 112 3.62 -6.26 5.53
CA PHE A 112 4.11 -6.54 4.18
C PHE A 112 5.43 -5.83 3.89
N TYR A 113 6.20 -6.39 2.99
CA TYR A 113 7.54 -5.90 2.63
C TYR A 113 7.56 -4.43 2.23
N PHE A 114 6.52 -3.95 1.56
CA PHE A 114 6.43 -2.53 1.19
C PHE A 114 6.33 -1.62 2.42
N SER A 115 5.54 -2.00 3.41
CA SER A 115 5.44 -1.24 4.68
C SER A 115 6.75 -1.21 5.45
N LEU A 116 7.47 -2.35 5.47
CA LEU A 116 8.81 -2.45 6.05
C LEU A 116 9.81 -1.55 5.35
N TYR A 117 9.76 -1.52 4.02
CA TYR A 117 10.59 -0.64 3.21
C TYR A 117 10.36 0.84 3.56
N LEU A 118 9.11 1.26 3.71
CA LEU A 118 8.77 2.62 4.12
C LEU A 118 9.32 2.94 5.51
N LEU A 119 9.10 2.05 6.48
CA LEU A 119 9.57 2.22 7.86
C LEU A 119 11.09 2.34 7.93
N GLN A 120 11.81 1.43 7.31
CA GLN A 120 13.27 1.42 7.36
C GLN A 120 13.90 2.64 6.69
N ASN A 121 13.27 3.16 5.66
CA ASN A 121 13.72 4.37 4.98
C ASN A 121 13.17 5.65 5.59
N ARG A 122 12.46 5.56 6.74
CA ARG A 122 11.84 6.69 7.43
C ARG A 122 10.91 7.51 6.54
N ILE A 123 10.24 6.83 5.61
CA ILE A 123 9.26 7.46 4.72
C ILE A 123 7.93 7.53 5.47
N PRO A 124 7.37 8.72 5.69
CA PRO A 124 6.13 8.86 6.44
C PRO A 124 4.96 8.26 5.65
N PHE A 125 4.12 7.49 6.34
CA PHE A 125 2.88 6.97 5.81
C PHE A 125 1.79 6.94 6.88
N ILE A 126 0.55 6.80 6.45
CA ILE A 126 -0.61 6.68 7.31
C ILE A 126 -1.06 5.23 7.25
N PHE A 127 -1.11 4.59 8.40
CA PHE A 127 -1.61 3.24 8.52
C PHE A 127 -3.14 3.24 8.57
N LEU A 128 -3.75 2.46 7.70
CA LEU A 128 -5.17 2.14 7.73
C LEU A 128 -5.38 0.79 8.43
N GLU A 129 -6.59 0.50 8.85
CA GLU A 129 -6.89 -0.73 9.56
C GLU A 129 -6.60 -1.97 8.70
N ASP A 130 -5.84 -2.94 9.24
CA ASP A 130 -5.47 -4.16 8.51
C ASP A 130 -6.59 -5.20 8.49
N ALA A 131 -7.36 -5.25 9.58
CA ALA A 131 -8.52 -6.12 9.73
C ALA A 131 -9.51 -5.52 10.73
N ALA A 132 -10.78 -5.85 10.60
CA ALA A 132 -11.83 -5.34 11.48
C ALA A 132 -11.48 -5.55 12.96
N GLY A 133 -11.53 -4.47 13.74
CA GLY A 133 -11.22 -4.47 15.18
C GLY A 133 -9.73 -4.38 15.53
N MET A 134 -8.83 -4.25 14.58
CA MET A 134 -7.39 -4.20 14.86
C MET A 134 -6.98 -2.91 15.58
N LEU A 135 -7.61 -1.79 15.24
CA LEU A 135 -7.39 -0.51 15.93
C LEU A 135 -7.93 -0.52 17.37
N SER A 136 -8.83 -1.44 17.69
CA SER A 136 -9.32 -1.64 19.08
C SER A 136 -8.31 -2.38 19.97
N HIS A 137 -7.29 -3.01 19.35
CA HIS A 137 -6.29 -3.83 20.01
C HIS A 137 -4.88 -3.57 19.45
N PRO A 138 -4.36 -2.33 19.54
CA PRO A 138 -3.07 -1.96 18.95
C PRO A 138 -1.88 -2.75 19.52
N GLU A 139 -1.99 -3.24 20.77
CA GLU A 139 -0.99 -4.09 21.39
C GLU A 139 -0.79 -5.42 20.65
N ARG A 140 -1.85 -6.00 20.07
CA ARG A 140 -1.76 -7.26 19.29
C ARG A 140 -1.02 -7.04 17.97
N LEU A 141 -1.24 -5.89 17.32
CA LEU A 141 -0.51 -5.50 16.13
C LEU A 141 0.98 -5.38 16.45
N ASN A 142 1.33 -4.62 17.48
CA ASN A 142 2.72 -4.40 17.89
C ASN A 142 3.43 -5.70 18.25
N GLN A 143 2.77 -6.61 18.96
CA GLN A 143 3.33 -7.94 19.30
C GLN A 143 3.56 -8.79 18.03
N GLY A 144 2.63 -8.78 17.09
CA GLY A 144 2.76 -9.48 15.81
C GLY A 144 3.93 -8.94 15.00
N LEU A 145 4.03 -7.62 14.87
CA LEU A 145 5.11 -6.95 14.16
C LEU A 145 6.48 -7.22 14.79
N ALA A 146 6.59 -7.12 16.11
CA ALA A 146 7.83 -7.37 16.83
C ALA A 146 8.34 -8.82 16.70
N LYS A 147 7.43 -9.81 16.59
CA LYS A 147 7.79 -11.21 16.37
C LYS A 147 8.28 -11.48 14.94
N THR A 148 7.66 -10.83 13.98
CA THR A 148 7.94 -11.08 12.55
C THR A 148 9.15 -10.28 12.07
N PHE A 149 9.36 -9.09 12.62
CA PHE A 149 10.38 -8.16 12.17
C PHE A 149 11.06 -7.45 13.34
N PRO A 150 12.26 -7.90 13.76
CA PRO A 150 13.01 -7.26 14.83
C PRO A 150 13.24 -5.76 14.65
N VAL A 151 13.33 -5.29 13.39
CA VAL A 151 13.44 -3.86 13.06
C VAL A 151 12.22 -3.07 13.53
N HIS A 152 11.02 -3.62 13.49
CA HIS A 152 9.84 -2.95 14.02
C HIS A 152 9.94 -2.71 15.53
N ALA A 153 10.52 -3.62 16.26
CA ALA A 153 10.73 -3.46 17.70
C ALA A 153 11.69 -2.30 18.03
N ALA A 154 12.62 -2.00 17.13
CA ALA A 154 13.56 -0.88 17.27
C ALA A 154 12.96 0.48 16.89
N ILE A 155 11.97 0.49 16.00
CA ILE A 155 11.31 1.74 15.51
C ILE A 155 10.11 2.12 16.39
N ALA A 156 9.45 1.13 17.02
CA ALA A 156 8.29 1.35 17.89
C ALA A 156 8.68 1.80 19.32
N ARG A 157 9.96 1.94 19.64
CA ARG A 157 10.51 2.52 20.89
C ARG A 157 10.86 3.99 20.67
#